data_9dd7a77e82215ef985e23eae7487a588
#
_entry.id   9dd7a77e82215ef985e23eae7487a588
#
_cell.length_a   1.000
_cell.length_b   1.000
_cell.length_c   1.000
_cell.angle_alpha   90.00
_cell.angle_beta   90.00
_cell.angle_gamma   90.00
#
_symmetry.space_group_name_H-M   'P 1'
#
loop_
_entity.id
_entity.type
_entity.pdbx_description
1 polymer ?
#
loop_
_entity_poly.entity_id
_entity_poly.type
_entity_poly.pdbx_seq_one_letter_code
_entity_poly.pdbx_strand_id
1 'polypeptide(L)'
;MVMGMASILSSLNGHHHAACWLVLIGYLLDLADGAVARRLNACSALGAKLDDFADFTTFGIATSLLFRTPDLFDNILCMFYVLSVFVRLCFFSSGIPFMYRGLPCIYSSAILSSASLLSGGNLALLRVLAMSMIIFMIRQTFYPHDRVLESQAWKKVVYAGGIVMVFCSSFPPACGYYLLWSISYILFPTSLWSSKV
;
A
#
# COMPACT_ATOMS: atom_id res chain seq x y z
N MET A 1 -6.30 5.12 8.92
CA MET A 1 -7.47 5.98 8.60
C MET A 1 -7.19 7.49 8.65
N VAL A 2 -6.66 8.09 9.73
CA VAL A 2 -6.40 9.56 9.80
C VAL A 2 -5.49 10.04 8.68
N MET A 3 -4.39 9.34 8.39
CA MET A 3 -3.47 9.69 7.30
C MET A 3 -4.16 9.60 5.93
N GLY A 4 -5.03 8.61 5.72
CA GLY A 4 -5.82 8.50 4.49
C GLY A 4 -6.76 9.69 4.29
N MET A 5 -7.50 10.08 5.34
CA MET A 5 -8.37 11.26 5.27
C MET A 5 -7.58 12.55 5.03
N ALA A 6 -6.44 12.73 5.70
CA ALA A 6 -5.57 13.87 5.48
C ALA A 6 -5.01 13.90 4.05
N SER A 7 -4.67 12.73 3.47
CA SER A 7 -4.24 12.61 2.08
C SER A 7 -5.35 12.99 1.10
N ILE A 8 -6.59 12.53 1.34
CA ILE A 8 -7.75 12.91 0.53
C ILE A 8 -7.94 14.41 0.51
N LEU A 9 -7.97 15.04 1.69
CA LEU A 9 -8.12 16.50 1.81
C LEU A 9 -6.98 17.24 1.12
N SER A 10 -5.74 16.77 1.27
CA SER A 10 -4.58 17.35 0.60
C SER A 10 -4.68 17.24 -0.93
N SER A 11 -5.12 16.10 -1.45
CA SER A 11 -5.35 15.90 -2.90
C SER A 11 -6.43 16.84 -3.44
N LEU A 12 -7.53 16.99 -2.72
CA LEU A 12 -8.63 17.86 -3.12
C LEU A 12 -8.24 19.34 -3.12
N ASN A 13 -7.30 19.72 -2.24
CA ASN A 13 -6.73 21.06 -2.18
C ASN A 13 -5.56 21.28 -3.16
N GLY A 14 -5.22 20.31 -4.00
CA GLY A 14 -4.13 20.41 -4.97
C GLY A 14 -2.72 20.19 -4.39
N HIS A 15 -2.61 19.81 -3.12
CA HIS A 15 -1.33 19.53 -2.46
C HIS A 15 -0.88 18.09 -2.70
N HIS A 16 -0.66 17.71 -3.98
CA HIS A 16 -0.34 16.33 -4.38
C HIS A 16 0.89 15.75 -3.70
N HIS A 17 1.93 16.57 -3.49
CA HIS A 17 3.14 16.15 -2.81
C HIS A 17 2.87 15.71 -1.36
N ALA A 18 2.12 16.53 -0.60
CA ALA A 18 1.72 16.20 0.76
C ALA A 18 0.81 14.96 0.80
N ALA A 19 -0.11 14.84 -0.15
CA ALA A 19 -1.00 13.70 -0.26
C ALA A 19 -0.23 12.38 -0.43
N CYS A 20 0.77 12.32 -1.30
CA CYS A 20 1.62 11.15 -1.49
C CYS A 20 2.38 10.76 -0.22
N TRP A 21 2.96 11.74 0.48
CA TRP A 21 3.65 11.50 1.75
C TRP A 21 2.72 10.95 2.83
N LEU A 22 1.51 11.48 2.92
CA LEU A 22 0.50 10.99 3.88
C LEU A 22 0.09 9.54 3.59
N VAL A 23 0.05 9.11 2.33
CA VAL A 23 -0.16 7.70 1.98
C VAL A 23 1.03 6.84 2.43
N LEU A 24 2.29 7.29 2.21
CA LEU A 24 3.48 6.54 2.64
C LEU A 24 3.59 6.44 4.16
N ILE A 25 3.24 7.50 4.89
CA ILE A 25 3.14 7.46 6.35
C ILE A 25 2.02 6.49 6.77
N GLY A 26 0.87 6.52 6.09
CA GLY A 26 -0.22 5.58 6.30
C GLY A 26 0.22 4.13 6.13
N TYR A 27 1.01 3.84 5.10
CA TYR A 27 1.61 2.52 4.86
C TYR A 27 2.45 2.02 6.04
N LEU A 28 3.29 2.89 6.63
CA LEU A 28 4.10 2.51 7.80
C LEU A 28 3.26 2.28 9.05
N LEU A 29 2.24 3.12 9.26
CA LEU A 29 1.36 3.00 10.41
C LEU A 29 0.53 1.72 10.35
N ASP A 30 0.07 1.34 9.17
CA ASP A 30 -0.67 0.12 8.90
C ASP A 30 0.17 -1.12 9.24
N LEU A 31 1.41 -1.18 8.78
CA LEU A 31 2.33 -2.26 9.15
C LEU A 31 2.62 -2.30 10.65
N ALA A 32 2.62 -1.14 11.32
CA ALA A 32 2.93 -1.04 12.75
C ALA A 32 1.73 -1.44 13.62
N ASP A 33 0.50 -1.08 13.26
CA ASP A 33 -0.68 -1.33 14.11
C ASP A 33 -1.00 -2.83 14.24
N GLY A 34 -0.93 -3.58 13.14
CA GLY A 34 -1.04 -5.03 13.17
C GLY A 34 0.06 -5.69 14.01
N ALA A 35 1.32 -5.22 13.90
CA ALA A 35 2.43 -5.71 14.71
C ALA A 35 2.24 -5.43 16.20
N VAL A 36 1.77 -4.23 16.55
CA VAL A 36 1.48 -3.83 17.93
C VAL A 36 0.32 -4.62 18.49
N ALA A 37 -0.78 -4.77 17.75
CA ALA A 37 -1.94 -5.54 18.18
C ALA A 37 -1.58 -7.00 18.51
N ARG A 38 -0.74 -7.62 17.68
CA ARG A 38 -0.25 -8.99 17.93
C ARG A 38 0.64 -9.07 19.16
N ARG A 39 1.55 -8.12 19.38
CA ARG A 39 2.42 -8.09 20.58
C ARG A 39 1.65 -7.87 21.88
N LEU A 40 0.58 -7.09 21.84
CA LEU A 40 -0.26 -6.81 23.00
C LEU A 40 -1.36 -7.84 23.23
N ASN A 41 -1.44 -8.89 22.38
CA ASN A 41 -2.55 -9.86 22.38
C ASN A 41 -3.94 -9.19 22.30
N ALA A 42 -4.03 -8.05 21.62
CA ALA A 42 -5.23 -7.23 21.49
C ALA A 42 -5.97 -7.43 20.15
N CYS A 43 -5.65 -8.51 19.43
CA CYS A 43 -6.32 -8.84 18.17
C CYS A 43 -7.81 -9.14 18.40
N SER A 44 -8.69 -8.45 17.66
CA SER A 44 -10.15 -8.64 17.74
C SER A 44 -10.78 -8.60 16.35
N ALA A 45 -11.97 -9.20 16.23
CA ALA A 45 -12.73 -9.16 14.99
C ALA A 45 -13.15 -7.72 14.61
N LEU A 46 -13.42 -6.87 15.62
CA LEU A 46 -13.69 -5.45 15.40
C LEU A 46 -12.44 -4.73 14.88
N GLY A 47 -11.26 -4.99 15.46
CA GLY A 47 -9.99 -4.43 15.02
C GLY A 47 -9.69 -4.75 13.57
N ALA A 48 -9.88 -6.01 13.15
CA ALA A 48 -9.70 -6.41 11.75
C ALA A 48 -10.66 -5.69 10.80
N LYS A 49 -11.92 -5.46 11.22
CA LYS A 49 -12.85 -4.67 10.40
C LYS A 49 -12.48 -3.21 10.30
N LEU A 50 -11.98 -2.61 11.38
CA LEU A 50 -11.50 -1.23 11.37
C LEU A 50 -10.27 -1.07 10.47
N ASP A 51 -9.42 -2.09 10.43
CA ASP A 51 -8.27 -2.20 9.55
C ASP A 51 -8.69 -2.22 8.07
N ASP A 52 -9.62 -3.09 7.69
CA ASP A 52 -10.19 -3.13 6.34
C ASP A 52 -10.75 -1.76 5.89
N PHE A 53 -11.42 -1.02 6.78
CA PHE A 53 -11.92 0.33 6.49
C PHE A 53 -10.79 1.36 6.37
N ALA A 54 -9.75 1.25 7.20
CA ALA A 54 -8.59 2.11 7.14
C ALA A 54 -7.81 1.89 5.83
N ASP A 55 -7.64 0.63 5.44
CA ASP A 55 -7.06 0.21 4.17
C ASP A 55 -7.83 0.76 2.97
N PHE A 56 -9.14 0.56 2.96
CA PHE A 56 -10.00 1.05 1.88
C PHE A 56 -9.91 2.57 1.73
N THR A 57 -9.89 3.30 2.85
CA THR A 57 -9.80 4.76 2.85
C THR A 57 -8.43 5.24 2.37
N THR A 58 -7.34 4.65 2.90
CA THR A 58 -5.96 5.11 2.67
C THR A 58 -5.41 4.59 1.36
N PHE A 59 -5.54 3.29 1.12
CA PHE A 59 -4.93 2.61 -0.03
C PHE A 59 -5.89 2.46 -1.21
N GLY A 60 -7.20 2.58 -0.97
CA GLY A 60 -8.20 2.67 -2.03
C GLY A 60 -8.44 4.11 -2.46
N ILE A 61 -9.21 4.86 -1.67
CA ILE A 61 -9.71 6.18 -2.05
C ILE A 61 -8.57 7.21 -2.17
N ALA A 62 -7.74 7.38 -1.12
CA ALA A 62 -6.70 8.41 -1.15
C ALA A 62 -5.69 8.16 -2.28
N THR A 63 -5.30 6.91 -2.52
CA THR A 63 -4.37 6.57 -3.60
C THR A 63 -4.96 6.83 -4.98
N SER A 64 -6.24 6.54 -5.21
CA SER A 64 -6.88 6.79 -6.50
C SER A 64 -6.89 8.28 -6.86
N LEU A 65 -7.00 9.16 -5.89
CA LEU A 65 -6.97 10.60 -6.10
C LEU A 65 -5.61 11.14 -6.56
N LEU A 66 -4.52 10.40 -6.37
CA LEU A 66 -3.17 10.82 -6.80
C LEU A 66 -3.02 10.90 -8.33
N PHE A 67 -3.82 10.15 -9.08
CA PHE A 67 -3.82 10.16 -10.55
C PHE A 67 -5.15 10.63 -11.14
N ARG A 68 -6.02 11.23 -10.33
CA ARG A 68 -7.29 11.79 -10.78
C ARG A 68 -7.06 13.09 -11.54
N THR A 69 -7.71 13.22 -12.72
CA THR A 69 -7.83 14.47 -13.47
C THR A 69 -9.31 14.71 -13.86
N PRO A 70 -9.65 15.85 -14.45
CA PRO A 70 -10.99 16.06 -15.01
C PRO A 70 -11.35 15.15 -16.20
N ASP A 71 -10.36 14.40 -16.73
CA ASP A 71 -10.54 13.49 -17.86
C ASP A 71 -11.43 12.30 -17.47
N LEU A 72 -12.34 11.92 -18.37
CA LEU A 72 -13.25 10.79 -18.15
C LEU A 72 -12.49 9.47 -17.97
N PHE A 73 -11.40 9.27 -18.72
CA PHE A 73 -10.57 8.07 -18.62
C PHE A 73 -10.00 7.92 -17.22
N ASP A 74 -9.44 8.97 -16.65
CA ASP A 74 -8.84 8.94 -15.31
C ASP A 74 -9.90 8.72 -14.23
N ASN A 75 -11.08 9.30 -14.37
CA ASN A 75 -12.18 9.07 -13.43
C ASN A 75 -12.63 7.60 -13.46
N ILE A 76 -12.73 6.99 -14.65
CA ILE A 76 -13.05 5.57 -14.80
C ILE A 76 -11.93 4.71 -14.19
N LEU A 77 -10.66 5.04 -14.45
CA LEU A 77 -9.51 4.32 -13.89
C LEU A 77 -9.48 4.39 -12.36
N CYS A 78 -9.78 5.56 -11.77
CA CYS A 78 -9.94 5.73 -10.33
C CYS A 78 -11.02 4.82 -9.75
N MET A 79 -12.20 4.75 -10.41
CA MET A 79 -13.28 3.86 -9.97
C MET A 79 -12.88 2.40 -10.01
N PHE A 80 -12.23 1.95 -11.10
CA PHE A 80 -11.73 0.57 -11.21
C PHE A 80 -10.65 0.26 -10.17
N TYR A 81 -9.78 1.21 -9.86
CA TYR A 81 -8.77 1.03 -8.83
C TYR A 81 -9.41 0.85 -7.45
N VAL A 82 -10.34 1.72 -7.06
CA VAL A 82 -11.06 1.61 -5.79
C VAL A 82 -11.85 0.31 -5.72
N LEU A 83 -12.52 -0.08 -6.81
CA LEU A 83 -13.25 -1.33 -6.89
C LEU A 83 -12.34 -2.55 -6.74
N SER A 84 -11.13 -2.53 -7.31
CA SER A 84 -10.17 -3.64 -7.17
C SER A 84 -9.68 -3.78 -5.73
N VAL A 85 -9.44 -2.67 -5.02
CA VAL A 85 -9.12 -2.68 -3.59
C VAL A 85 -10.28 -3.24 -2.77
N PHE A 86 -11.51 -2.79 -3.06
CA PHE A 86 -12.72 -3.29 -2.39
C PHE A 86 -12.89 -4.80 -2.58
N VAL A 87 -12.82 -5.29 -3.82
CA VAL A 87 -12.92 -6.73 -4.13
C VAL A 87 -11.85 -7.52 -3.39
N ARG A 88 -10.62 -7.02 -3.35
CA ARG A 88 -9.53 -7.67 -2.64
C ARG A 88 -9.83 -7.78 -1.13
N LEU A 89 -10.24 -6.69 -0.50
CA LEU A 89 -10.53 -6.69 0.95
C LEU A 89 -11.70 -7.60 1.30
N CYS A 90 -12.75 -7.64 0.47
CA CYS A 90 -13.92 -8.47 0.73
C CYS A 90 -13.70 -9.97 0.46
N PHE A 91 -13.01 -10.31 -0.62
CA PHE A 91 -12.98 -11.69 -1.10
C PHE A 91 -11.63 -12.40 -0.92
N PHE A 92 -10.53 -11.67 -0.82
CA PHE A 92 -9.19 -12.25 -0.82
C PHE A 92 -8.49 -12.23 0.54
N SER A 93 -9.07 -11.54 1.53
CA SER A 93 -8.53 -11.48 2.89
C SER A 93 -8.91 -12.70 3.74
N SER A 94 -9.86 -13.51 3.30
CA SER A 94 -10.38 -14.63 4.08
C SER A 94 -10.05 -16.00 3.49
N GLY A 95 -9.53 -16.92 4.32
CA GLY A 95 -9.60 -18.36 4.06
C GLY A 95 -8.29 -19.11 3.82
N ILE A 96 -7.12 -18.46 3.67
CA ILE A 96 -5.85 -19.15 3.54
C ILE A 96 -4.90 -18.74 4.66
N PRO A 97 -4.49 -19.66 5.54
CA PRO A 97 -3.55 -19.33 6.60
C PRO A 97 -2.19 -18.92 6.01
N PHE A 98 -1.66 -17.77 6.46
CA PHE A 98 -0.32 -17.25 6.15
C PHE A 98 -0.06 -16.74 4.73
N MET A 99 -1.06 -16.69 3.84
CA MET A 99 -0.92 -16.17 2.48
C MET A 99 -2.13 -15.30 2.08
N TYR A 100 -1.86 -14.27 1.29
CA TYR A 100 -2.88 -13.45 0.62
C TYR A 100 -3.06 -13.89 -0.83
N ARG A 101 -4.30 -13.89 -1.31
CA ARG A 101 -4.58 -13.92 -2.76
C ARG A 101 -4.51 -12.50 -3.31
N GLY A 102 -3.81 -12.33 -4.42
CA GLY A 102 -3.62 -11.02 -5.03
C GLY A 102 -2.66 -10.10 -4.25
N LEU A 103 -2.14 -9.10 -4.91
CA LEU A 103 -1.21 -8.13 -4.32
C LEU A 103 -1.89 -7.35 -3.20
N PRO A 104 -1.30 -7.24 -2.00
CA PRO A 104 -1.81 -6.35 -0.96
C PRO A 104 -1.88 -4.89 -1.43
N CYS A 105 -2.99 -4.20 -1.12
CA CYS A 105 -3.26 -2.82 -1.57
C CYS A 105 -2.21 -1.82 -1.07
N ILE A 106 -1.61 -2.09 0.08
CA ILE A 106 -0.56 -1.25 0.66
C ILE A 106 0.66 -1.12 -0.27
N TYR A 107 1.13 -2.22 -0.89
CA TYR A 107 2.27 -2.19 -1.83
C TYR A 107 1.92 -1.47 -3.14
N SER A 108 0.69 -1.65 -3.64
CA SER A 108 0.19 -0.90 -4.79
C SER A 108 0.23 0.61 -4.52
N SER A 109 -0.23 1.03 -3.36
CA SER A 109 -0.26 2.44 -2.95
C SER A 109 1.14 3.02 -2.73
N ALA A 110 2.06 2.23 -2.17
CA ALA A 110 3.46 2.64 -2.02
C ALA A 110 4.14 2.88 -3.38
N ILE A 111 3.87 2.02 -4.37
CA ILE A 111 4.40 2.20 -5.73
C ILE A 111 3.83 3.46 -6.39
N LEU A 112 2.51 3.63 -6.35
CA LEU A 112 1.85 4.77 -6.98
C LEU A 112 2.27 6.10 -6.33
N SER A 113 2.32 6.17 -5.00
CA SER A 113 2.75 7.36 -4.27
C SER A 113 4.22 7.69 -4.55
N SER A 114 5.11 6.71 -4.46
CA SER A 114 6.54 6.91 -4.71
C SER A 114 6.83 7.27 -6.16
N ALA A 115 6.16 6.63 -7.12
CA ALA A 115 6.28 6.94 -8.54
C ALA A 115 5.74 8.34 -8.86
N SER A 116 4.62 8.73 -8.26
CA SER A 116 4.07 10.09 -8.40
C SER A 116 5.04 11.14 -7.92
N LEU A 117 5.63 10.91 -6.77
CA LEU A 117 6.64 11.81 -6.18
C LEU A 117 7.89 11.93 -7.06
N LEU A 118 8.46 10.82 -7.52
CA LEU A 118 9.70 10.83 -8.33
C LEU A 118 9.50 11.39 -9.74
N SER A 119 8.33 11.14 -10.33
CA SER A 119 8.03 11.60 -11.69
C SER A 119 7.46 13.02 -11.75
N GLY A 120 7.28 13.68 -10.59
CA GLY A 120 6.61 14.98 -10.53
C GLY A 120 5.14 14.91 -10.95
N GLY A 121 4.47 13.78 -10.73
CA GLY A 121 3.06 13.58 -11.09
C GLY A 121 2.83 13.25 -12.57
N ASN A 122 3.77 12.59 -13.24
CA ASN A 122 3.60 12.18 -14.64
C ASN A 122 2.40 11.23 -14.81
N LEU A 123 1.31 11.75 -15.37
CA LEU A 123 0.04 11.03 -15.51
C LEU A 123 0.15 9.79 -16.40
N ALA A 124 0.93 9.83 -17.47
CA ALA A 124 1.10 8.67 -18.36
C ALA A 124 1.71 7.48 -17.60
N LEU A 125 2.74 7.74 -16.79
CA LEU A 125 3.35 6.73 -15.94
C LEU A 125 2.36 6.22 -14.89
N LEU A 126 1.63 7.11 -14.22
CA LEU A 126 0.66 6.74 -13.18
C LEU A 126 -0.50 5.92 -13.72
N ARG A 127 -0.99 6.23 -14.93
CA ARG A 127 -2.02 5.44 -15.64
C ARG A 127 -1.56 4.00 -15.88
N VAL A 128 -0.35 3.84 -16.42
CA VAL A 128 0.22 2.51 -16.69
C VAL A 128 0.43 1.73 -15.40
N LEU A 129 0.98 2.37 -14.37
CA LEU A 129 1.17 1.75 -13.06
C LEU A 129 -0.16 1.39 -12.40
N ALA A 130 -1.17 2.26 -12.43
CA ALA A 130 -2.47 1.98 -11.84
C ALA A 130 -3.15 0.78 -12.53
N MET A 131 -3.13 0.71 -13.87
CA MET A 131 -3.65 -0.44 -14.61
C MET A 131 -2.91 -1.73 -14.24
N SER A 132 -1.58 -1.68 -14.13
CA SER A 132 -0.77 -2.83 -13.73
C SER A 132 -1.11 -3.28 -12.30
N MET A 133 -1.27 -2.34 -11.37
CA MET A 133 -1.60 -2.65 -9.98
C MET A 133 -3.01 -3.25 -9.85
N ILE A 134 -3.99 -2.78 -10.62
CA ILE A 134 -5.33 -3.38 -10.69
C ILE A 134 -5.23 -4.85 -11.10
N ILE A 135 -4.45 -5.14 -12.15
CA ILE A 135 -4.25 -6.53 -12.63
C ILE A 135 -3.59 -7.38 -11.53
N PHE A 136 -2.54 -6.88 -10.87
CA PHE A 136 -1.86 -7.63 -9.80
C PHE A 136 -2.74 -7.84 -8.56
N MET A 137 -3.60 -6.90 -8.21
CA MET A 137 -4.54 -7.05 -7.09
C MET A 137 -5.64 -8.10 -7.36
N ILE A 138 -6.13 -8.18 -8.60
CA ILE A 138 -7.20 -9.11 -8.98
C ILE A 138 -6.65 -10.50 -9.33
N ARG A 139 -5.39 -10.58 -9.76
CA ARG A 139 -4.76 -11.85 -10.14
C ARG A 139 -4.67 -12.78 -8.92
N GLN A 140 -4.98 -14.07 -9.11
CA GLN A 140 -4.92 -15.09 -8.06
C GLN A 140 -3.48 -15.57 -7.78
N THR A 141 -2.55 -14.66 -7.62
CA THR A 141 -1.17 -14.95 -7.22
C THR A 141 -1.10 -14.94 -5.69
N PHE A 142 -0.33 -15.83 -5.09
CA PHE A 142 -0.19 -15.91 -3.65
C PHE A 142 0.99 -15.05 -3.16
N TYR A 143 0.73 -14.24 -2.14
CA TYR A 143 1.73 -13.39 -1.48
C TYR A 143 1.83 -13.74 0.00
N PRO A 144 3.03 -13.68 0.61
CA PRO A 144 3.22 -14.01 2.02
C PRO A 144 2.53 -12.97 2.92
N HIS A 145 1.89 -13.48 3.98
CA HIS A 145 1.22 -12.64 4.96
C HIS A 145 2.23 -11.89 5.85
N ASP A 146 1.88 -10.70 6.35
CA ASP A 146 2.75 -9.87 7.20
C ASP A 146 3.23 -10.59 8.47
N ARG A 147 2.41 -11.47 9.05
CA ARG A 147 2.80 -12.34 10.18
C ARG A 147 4.05 -13.17 9.88
N VAL A 148 4.18 -13.66 8.66
CA VAL A 148 5.34 -14.41 8.19
C VAL A 148 6.56 -13.50 8.04
N LEU A 149 6.33 -12.26 7.60
CA LEU A 149 7.38 -11.27 7.42
C LEU A 149 7.94 -10.82 8.76
N GLU A 150 7.11 -10.61 9.77
CA GLU A 150 7.53 -10.20 11.12
C GLU A 150 8.34 -11.25 11.87
N SER A 151 8.21 -12.53 11.54
CA SER A 151 8.96 -13.61 12.18
C SER A 151 10.47 -13.56 11.89
N GLN A 152 10.89 -12.87 10.82
CA GLN A 152 12.27 -12.83 10.37
C GLN A 152 12.98 -11.52 10.72
N ALA A 153 14.16 -11.62 11.37
CA ALA A 153 14.91 -10.47 11.87
C ALA A 153 15.30 -9.47 10.77
N TRP A 154 15.74 -9.94 9.59
CA TRP A 154 16.16 -9.06 8.51
C TRP A 154 14.99 -8.24 7.91
N LYS A 155 13.78 -8.78 7.91
CA LYS A 155 12.59 -8.06 7.45
C LYS A 155 12.23 -6.93 8.40
N LYS A 156 12.46 -7.09 9.71
CA LYS A 156 12.32 -6.01 10.69
C LYS A 156 13.28 -4.85 10.41
N VAL A 157 14.48 -5.16 9.91
CA VAL A 157 15.45 -4.13 9.50
C VAL A 157 14.92 -3.36 8.29
N VAL A 158 14.26 -4.02 7.35
CA VAL A 158 13.61 -3.35 6.21
C VAL A 158 12.50 -2.41 6.70
N TYR A 159 11.65 -2.82 7.64
CA TYR A 159 10.64 -1.94 8.23
C TYR A 159 11.25 -0.74 8.95
N ALA A 160 12.28 -0.98 9.77
CA ALA A 160 13.00 0.10 10.46
C ALA A 160 13.64 1.08 9.45
N GLY A 161 14.23 0.54 8.38
CA GLY A 161 14.77 1.33 7.28
C GLY A 161 13.71 2.21 6.61
N GLY A 162 12.50 1.68 6.39
CA GLY A 162 11.37 2.45 5.87
C GLY A 162 10.99 3.64 6.75
N ILE A 163 10.94 3.45 8.08
CA ILE A 163 10.67 4.52 9.04
C ILE A 163 11.76 5.60 8.96
N VAL A 164 13.03 5.19 8.99
CA VAL A 164 14.16 6.12 8.89
C VAL A 164 14.10 6.90 7.57
N MET A 165 13.79 6.24 6.46
CA MET A 165 13.70 6.89 5.14
C MET A 165 12.60 7.94 5.07
N VAL A 166 11.43 7.72 5.64
CA VAL A 166 10.34 8.70 5.62
C VAL A 166 10.63 9.91 6.50
N PHE A 167 11.23 9.71 7.67
CA PHE A 167 11.41 10.78 8.64
C PHE A 167 12.78 11.46 8.59
N CYS A 168 13.82 10.80 8.15
CA CYS A 168 15.20 11.28 8.23
C CYS A 168 15.87 11.50 6.87
N SER A 169 15.30 11.02 5.74
CA SER A 169 15.93 11.19 4.45
C SER A 169 15.25 12.26 3.59
N SER A 170 16.00 12.77 2.61
CA SER A 170 15.45 13.61 1.57
C SER A 170 14.55 12.76 0.63
N PHE A 171 13.66 13.43 -0.03
CA PHE A 171 12.60 12.90 -0.87
C PHE A 171 13.00 11.77 -1.87
N PRO A 172 14.03 11.92 -2.74
CA PRO A 172 14.30 10.90 -3.75
C PRO A 172 14.76 9.54 -3.21
N PRO A 173 15.66 9.46 -2.21
CA PRO A 173 16.08 8.16 -1.67
C PRO A 173 14.97 7.43 -0.92
N ALA A 174 14.07 8.15 -0.23
CA ALA A 174 12.92 7.53 0.41
C ALA A 174 12.00 6.84 -0.61
N CYS A 175 11.64 7.54 -1.68
CA CYS A 175 10.82 6.97 -2.74
C CYS A 175 11.49 5.79 -3.44
N GLY A 176 12.79 5.88 -3.72
CA GLY A 176 13.58 4.78 -4.26
C GLY A 176 13.54 3.54 -3.37
N TYR A 177 13.66 3.74 -2.05
CA TYR A 177 13.58 2.66 -1.08
C TYR A 177 12.22 1.94 -1.11
N TYR A 178 11.11 2.70 -1.07
CA TYR A 178 9.76 2.11 -1.13
C TYR A 178 9.47 1.42 -2.46
N LEU A 179 9.95 1.96 -3.58
CA LEU A 179 9.83 1.30 -4.88
C LEU A 179 10.59 -0.02 -4.91
N LEU A 180 11.86 -0.03 -4.50
CA LEU A 180 12.66 -1.26 -4.45
C LEU A 180 12.04 -2.30 -3.52
N TRP A 181 11.59 -1.89 -2.35
CA TRP A 181 10.92 -2.79 -1.42
C TRP A 181 9.65 -3.38 -2.03
N SER A 182 8.75 -2.56 -2.55
CA SER A 182 7.47 -3.01 -3.10
C SER A 182 7.65 -3.86 -4.37
N ILE A 183 8.57 -3.48 -5.26
CA ILE A 183 8.88 -4.24 -6.47
C ILE A 183 9.50 -5.60 -6.10
N SER A 184 10.42 -5.64 -5.13
CA SER A 184 11.01 -6.90 -4.67
C SER A 184 9.96 -7.86 -4.09
N TYR A 185 8.97 -7.32 -3.38
CA TYR A 185 7.86 -8.10 -2.84
C TYR A 185 6.96 -8.69 -3.96
N ILE A 186 6.73 -7.91 -5.03
CA ILE A 186 5.91 -8.36 -6.16
C ILE A 186 6.63 -9.42 -6.99
N LEU A 187 7.91 -9.22 -7.28
CA LEU A 187 8.68 -10.10 -8.18
C LEU A 187 9.15 -11.40 -7.48
N PHE A 188 9.46 -11.32 -6.20
CA PHE A 188 10.05 -12.44 -5.45
C PHE A 188 9.26 -12.81 -4.19
N PRO A 189 7.92 -13.02 -4.29
CA PRO A 189 7.11 -13.25 -3.10
C PRO A 189 7.45 -14.55 -2.36
N THR A 190 7.84 -15.59 -3.10
CA THR A 190 8.13 -16.91 -2.51
C THR A 190 9.62 -17.17 -2.29
N SER A 191 10.51 -16.56 -3.07
CA SER A 191 11.95 -16.80 -2.97
C SER A 191 12.64 -15.91 -1.94
N LEU A 192 12.26 -14.63 -1.88
CA LEU A 192 12.88 -13.65 -0.99
C LEU A 192 12.04 -13.39 0.27
N TRP A 193 10.73 -13.29 0.10
CA TRP A 193 9.81 -12.87 1.16
C TRP A 193 9.10 -14.03 1.87
N SER A 194 9.05 -15.23 1.29
CA SER A 194 8.51 -16.40 1.97
C SER A 194 9.46 -16.89 3.07
N SER A 195 8.91 -17.29 4.22
CA SER A 195 9.63 -18.14 5.14
C SER A 195 9.50 -19.57 4.64
N LYS A 196 10.62 -20.26 4.46
CA LYS A 196 10.58 -21.71 4.58
C LYS A 196 10.29 -22.00 6.06
N VAL A 197 9.07 -22.40 6.36
CA VAL A 197 8.72 -23.04 7.62
C VAL A 197 9.23 -24.44 7.58
#